data_201355b6b4b5f24bf281374129351b0e
#
_entry.id   201355b6b4b5f24bf281374129351b0e
#
_cell.length_a   1.000
_cell.length_b   1.000
_cell.length_c   1.000
_cell.angle_alpha   90.00
_cell.angle_beta   90.00
_cell.angle_gamma   90.00
#
_symmetry.space_group_name_H-M   'P 1'
#
loop_
_entity.id
_entity.type
_entity.pdbx_description
1 polymer ?
#
loop_
_entity_poly.entity_id
_entity_poly.type
_entity_poly.pdbx_seq_one_letter_code
_entity_poly.pdbx_strand_id
1 'polypeptide(L)'
;LHDIGLIHIPSTIVQRIHDTSTTLSEQNKRTYETHARGGAILLERRGGFPPAVGQILAEHHAYMNGSGFPAETGGAFTSDMTRIVMVTDRYDELLTGFGGASPLTPHQSLQRLYQEGQEGRYESRLISLFVKVMGIYPVYSYVSLTTGERAIVSVINSGKLHQPIVTITHDPSGEPYIVPLVID
;
A
#
# COMPACT_ATOMS: atom_id res chain seq x y z
N LEU A 1 -2.09 -4.85 -12.36
CA LEU A 1 -2.21 -4.35 -13.73
C LEU A 1 -1.84 -2.86 -13.85
N HIS A 2 -2.04 -2.05 -12.78
CA HIS A 2 -1.68 -0.63 -12.78
C HIS A 2 -0.21 -0.39 -13.18
N ASP A 3 0.68 -1.31 -12.82
CA ASP A 3 2.11 -1.29 -13.10
C ASP A 3 2.55 -2.00 -14.39
N ILE A 4 1.63 -2.32 -15.30
CA ILE A 4 1.98 -3.03 -16.53
C ILE A 4 3.07 -2.31 -17.35
N GLY A 5 3.16 -0.99 -17.22
CA GLY A 5 4.18 -0.19 -17.89
C GLY A 5 5.61 -0.48 -17.43
N LEU A 6 5.81 -1.12 -16.28
CA LEU A 6 7.14 -1.55 -15.81
C LEU A 6 7.84 -2.51 -16.77
N ILE A 7 7.10 -3.19 -17.66
CA ILE A 7 7.70 -4.06 -18.70
C ILE A 7 8.61 -3.27 -19.66
N HIS A 8 8.44 -1.95 -19.75
CA HIS A 8 9.27 -1.07 -20.58
C HIS A 8 10.41 -0.40 -19.80
N ILE A 9 10.44 -0.57 -18.47
CA ILE A 9 11.50 -0.03 -17.63
C ILE A 9 12.65 -1.04 -17.55
N PRO A 10 13.92 -0.60 -17.66
CA PRO A 10 15.06 -1.49 -17.50
C PRO A 10 14.98 -2.29 -16.19
N SER A 11 15.16 -3.60 -16.26
CA SER A 11 15.04 -4.51 -15.10
C SER A 11 15.98 -4.12 -13.95
N THR A 12 17.14 -3.54 -14.27
CA THR A 12 18.07 -3.01 -13.26
C THR A 12 17.50 -1.86 -12.43
N ILE A 13 16.60 -1.05 -13.00
CA ILE A 13 15.90 0.02 -12.28
C ILE A 13 14.78 -0.60 -11.43
N VAL A 14 13.97 -1.49 -12.01
CA VAL A 14 12.89 -2.17 -11.31
C VAL A 14 13.41 -2.93 -10.07
N GLN A 15 14.51 -3.66 -10.22
CA GLN A 15 15.14 -4.37 -9.09
C GLN A 15 15.58 -3.42 -7.97
N ARG A 16 16.17 -2.26 -8.33
CA ARG A 16 16.63 -1.27 -7.35
C ARG A 16 15.50 -0.56 -6.58
N ILE A 17 14.29 -0.53 -7.13
CA ILE A 17 13.13 0.04 -6.43
C ILE A 17 12.83 -0.75 -5.16
N HIS A 18 12.98 -2.07 -5.21
CA HIS A 18 12.74 -2.97 -4.08
C HIS A 18 14.00 -3.27 -3.26
N ASP A 19 15.16 -2.72 -3.67
CA ASP A 19 16.40 -2.86 -2.91
C ASP A 19 16.52 -1.75 -1.87
N THR A 20 16.33 -2.11 -0.61
CA THR A 20 16.39 -1.18 0.53
C THR A 20 17.81 -0.67 0.83
N SER A 21 18.83 -1.26 0.20
CA SER A 21 20.23 -0.86 0.37
C SER A 21 20.67 0.26 -0.57
N THR A 22 19.86 0.61 -1.57
CA THR A 22 20.23 1.56 -2.62
C THR A 22 19.19 2.65 -2.80
N THR A 23 19.66 3.89 -2.98
CA THR A 23 18.81 5.02 -3.37
C THR A 23 18.86 5.18 -4.89
N LEU A 24 17.69 5.33 -5.52
CA LEU A 24 17.60 5.63 -6.95
C LEU A 24 18.20 7.00 -7.25
N SER A 25 19.02 7.09 -8.31
CA SER A 25 19.41 8.38 -8.86
C SER A 25 18.20 9.12 -9.44
N GLU A 26 18.26 10.44 -9.53
CA GLU A 26 17.18 11.24 -10.12
C GLU A 26 16.85 10.82 -11.55
N GLN A 27 17.85 10.43 -12.33
CA GLN A 27 17.64 9.90 -13.69
C GLN A 27 16.86 8.59 -13.67
N ASN A 28 17.17 7.67 -12.75
CA ASN A 28 16.45 6.40 -12.62
C ASN A 28 15.02 6.60 -12.11
N LYS A 29 14.81 7.56 -11.21
CA LYS A 29 13.44 7.94 -10.77
C LYS A 29 12.60 8.42 -11.95
N ARG A 30 13.12 9.37 -12.74
CA ARG A 30 12.41 9.87 -13.94
C ARG A 30 12.12 8.74 -14.93
N THR A 31 13.05 7.81 -15.12
CA THR A 31 12.81 6.65 -15.98
C THR A 31 11.70 5.76 -15.41
N TYR A 32 11.72 5.49 -14.10
CA TYR A 32 10.66 4.74 -13.42
C TYR A 32 9.30 5.44 -13.58
N GLU A 33 9.20 6.73 -13.34
CA GLU A 33 7.96 7.52 -13.44
C GLU A 33 7.26 7.39 -14.79
N THR A 34 8.00 7.06 -15.86
CA THR A 34 7.41 6.87 -17.20
C THR A 34 6.50 5.64 -17.29
N HIS A 35 6.54 4.70 -16.33
CA HIS A 35 5.74 3.47 -16.38
C HIS A 35 4.24 3.76 -16.36
N ALA A 36 3.79 4.74 -15.58
CA ALA A 36 2.38 5.09 -15.45
C ALA A 36 1.78 5.45 -16.83
N ARG A 37 2.39 6.40 -17.51
CA ARG A 37 1.96 6.81 -18.86
C ARG A 37 2.24 5.74 -19.92
N GLY A 38 3.37 5.06 -19.81
CA GLY A 38 3.74 3.94 -20.69
C GLY A 38 2.74 2.80 -20.64
N GLY A 39 2.27 2.44 -19.46
CA GLY A 39 1.22 1.43 -19.26
C GLY A 39 -0.12 1.83 -19.88
N ALA A 40 -0.54 3.09 -19.70
CA ALA A 40 -1.76 3.60 -20.32
C ALA A 40 -1.70 3.53 -21.87
N ILE A 41 -0.60 3.99 -22.46
CA ILE A 41 -0.37 3.92 -23.93
C ILE A 41 -0.37 2.47 -24.41
N LEU A 42 0.23 1.55 -23.66
CA LEU A 42 0.27 0.13 -23.99
C LEU A 42 -1.15 -0.45 -24.08
N LEU A 43 -2.00 -0.18 -23.08
CA LEU A 43 -3.38 -0.68 -23.07
C LEU A 43 -4.24 -0.01 -24.15
N GLU A 44 -4.06 1.27 -24.41
CA GLU A 44 -4.75 1.97 -25.50
C GLU A 44 -4.44 1.30 -26.86
N ARG A 45 -3.18 1.05 -27.14
CA ARG A 45 -2.75 0.36 -28.38
C ARG A 45 -3.25 -1.05 -28.48
N ARG A 46 -3.31 -1.77 -27.37
CA ARG A 46 -3.83 -3.14 -27.29
C ARG A 46 -5.33 -3.17 -27.60
N GLY A 47 -6.06 -2.16 -27.14
CA GLY A 47 -7.52 -2.09 -27.23
C GLY A 47 -8.23 -3.11 -26.33
N GLY A 48 -9.55 -3.03 -26.26
CA GLY A 48 -10.37 -3.97 -25.50
C GLY A 48 -10.51 -3.65 -24.01
N PHE A 49 -9.98 -2.53 -23.55
CA PHE A 49 -10.11 -2.06 -22.17
C PHE A 49 -10.96 -0.80 -22.08
N PRO A 50 -11.78 -0.64 -21.02
CA PRO A 50 -12.48 0.61 -20.77
C PRO A 50 -11.50 1.78 -20.62
N PRO A 51 -11.82 2.99 -21.12
CA PRO A 51 -10.93 4.17 -20.99
C PRO A 51 -10.52 4.48 -19.55
N ALA A 52 -11.40 4.22 -18.57
CA ALA A 52 -11.11 4.39 -17.14
C ALA A 52 -9.88 3.59 -16.67
N VAL A 53 -9.60 2.43 -17.28
CA VAL A 53 -8.42 1.63 -16.92
C VAL A 53 -7.14 2.36 -17.33
N GLY A 54 -7.10 2.92 -18.55
CA GLY A 54 -5.97 3.75 -18.99
C GLY A 54 -5.75 4.98 -18.12
N GLN A 55 -6.83 5.62 -17.68
CA GLN A 55 -6.76 6.73 -16.74
C GLN A 55 -6.16 6.32 -15.40
N ILE A 56 -6.60 5.21 -14.80
CA ILE A 56 -6.04 4.68 -13.56
C ILE A 56 -4.52 4.45 -13.71
N LEU A 57 -4.10 3.81 -14.80
CA LEU A 57 -2.68 3.56 -15.04
C LEU A 57 -1.87 4.85 -15.14
N ALA A 58 -2.41 5.85 -15.84
CA ALA A 58 -1.72 7.13 -16.03
C ALA A 58 -1.59 7.96 -14.74
N GLU A 59 -2.54 7.82 -13.81
CA GLU A 59 -2.73 8.77 -12.71
C GLU A 59 -2.53 8.18 -11.31
N HIS A 60 -2.26 6.86 -11.15
CA HIS A 60 -2.20 6.22 -9.82
C HIS A 60 -1.09 6.76 -8.90
N HIS A 61 -0.13 7.50 -9.41
CA HIS A 61 0.88 8.22 -8.62
C HIS A 61 0.69 9.75 -8.62
N ALA A 62 -0.38 10.29 -9.21
CA ALA A 62 -0.66 11.71 -9.26
C ALA A 62 -1.46 12.16 -8.04
N TYR A 63 -0.78 12.52 -6.95
CA TYR A 63 -1.41 12.77 -5.65
C TYR A 63 -2.31 14.01 -5.62
N MET A 64 -3.31 14.01 -4.71
CA MET A 64 -4.30 15.08 -4.61
C MET A 64 -3.73 16.46 -4.28
N ASN A 65 -2.60 16.53 -3.58
CA ASN A 65 -1.90 17.77 -3.27
C ASN A 65 -1.02 18.30 -4.43
N GLY A 66 -1.10 17.67 -5.60
CA GLY A 66 -0.31 18.06 -6.78
C GLY A 66 1.13 17.55 -6.78
N SER A 67 1.55 16.80 -5.75
CA SER A 67 2.82 16.09 -5.78
C SER A 67 2.69 14.75 -6.52
N GLY A 68 3.81 14.06 -6.73
CA GLY A 68 3.81 12.80 -7.48
C GLY A 68 3.95 13.01 -8.99
N PHE A 69 3.54 12.00 -9.76
CA PHE A 69 3.70 11.99 -11.22
C PHE A 69 2.52 11.29 -11.92
N PRO A 70 2.21 11.72 -13.15
CA PRO A 70 2.72 12.91 -13.81
C PRO A 70 2.15 14.20 -13.15
N ALA A 71 2.99 15.23 -13.03
CA ALA A 71 2.64 16.44 -12.31
C ALA A 71 1.44 17.21 -12.91
N GLU A 72 1.17 17.02 -14.21
CA GLU A 72 0.10 17.72 -14.93
C GLU A 72 -1.30 17.19 -14.60
N THR A 73 -1.41 16.00 -14.01
CA THR A 73 -2.70 15.31 -13.77
C THR A 73 -3.10 15.26 -12.30
N GLY A 74 -2.25 15.72 -11.38
CA GLY A 74 -2.52 15.69 -9.95
C GLY A 74 -3.67 16.58 -9.51
N GLY A 75 -4.32 16.23 -8.40
CA GLY A 75 -5.33 17.05 -7.75
C GLY A 75 -6.75 16.49 -7.79
N ALA A 76 -7.73 17.39 -7.66
CA ALA A 76 -9.15 17.05 -7.47
C ALA A 76 -9.84 16.33 -8.66
N PHE A 77 -9.16 16.17 -9.78
CA PHE A 77 -9.73 15.62 -11.01
C PHE A 77 -9.57 14.09 -11.17
N THR A 78 -8.82 13.43 -10.30
CA THR A 78 -8.68 11.96 -10.35
C THR A 78 -10.00 11.26 -9.99
N SER A 79 -10.31 10.17 -10.70
CA SER A 79 -11.52 9.39 -10.43
C SER A 79 -11.45 8.68 -9.08
N ASP A 80 -12.61 8.33 -8.50
CA ASP A 80 -12.67 7.56 -7.26
C ASP A 80 -11.94 6.20 -7.40
N MET A 81 -12.02 5.57 -8.57
CA MET A 81 -11.29 4.32 -8.85
C MET A 81 -9.78 4.53 -8.80
N THR A 82 -9.28 5.62 -9.39
CA THR A 82 -7.85 5.99 -9.34
C THR A 82 -7.43 6.22 -7.90
N ARG A 83 -8.22 6.97 -7.10
CA ARG A 83 -7.92 7.24 -5.69
C ARG A 83 -7.86 5.97 -4.83
N ILE A 84 -8.74 4.99 -5.10
CA ILE A 84 -8.70 3.69 -4.44
C ILE A 84 -7.39 2.96 -4.77
N VAL A 85 -7.01 2.91 -6.04
CA VAL A 85 -5.74 2.29 -6.46
C VAL A 85 -4.55 2.98 -5.81
N MET A 86 -4.50 4.32 -5.80
CA MET A 86 -3.44 5.10 -5.15
C MET A 86 -3.23 4.72 -3.67
N VAL A 87 -4.32 4.59 -2.91
CA VAL A 87 -4.26 4.25 -1.49
C VAL A 87 -3.82 2.80 -1.28
N THR A 88 -4.35 1.87 -2.07
CA THR A 88 -4.03 0.44 -1.95
C THR A 88 -2.60 0.13 -2.41
N ASP A 89 -2.17 0.75 -3.49
CA ASP A 89 -0.81 0.66 -4.00
C ASP A 89 0.21 1.20 -2.98
N ARG A 90 -0.05 2.39 -2.45
CA ARG A 90 0.82 2.96 -1.41
C ARG A 90 0.92 2.09 -0.17
N TYR A 91 -0.18 1.47 0.23
CA TYR A 91 -0.16 0.54 1.37
C TYR A 91 0.75 -0.68 1.08
N ASP A 92 0.67 -1.23 -0.13
CA ASP A 92 1.53 -2.35 -0.55
C ASP A 92 3.01 -1.94 -0.63
N GLU A 93 3.33 -0.78 -1.19
CA GLU A 93 4.68 -0.21 -1.19
C GLU A 93 5.28 -0.09 0.23
N LEU A 94 4.46 0.33 1.19
CA LEU A 94 4.89 0.47 2.59
C LEU A 94 5.16 -0.89 3.24
N LEU A 95 4.37 -1.91 2.91
CA LEU A 95 4.54 -3.28 3.41
C LEU A 95 5.75 -3.99 2.82
N THR A 96 6.03 -3.77 1.55
CA THR A 96 7.07 -4.49 0.80
C THR A 96 8.41 -3.77 0.81
N GLY A 97 8.41 -2.49 1.13
CA GLY A 97 9.57 -1.59 0.97
C GLY A 97 9.66 -1.08 -0.46
N PHE A 98 9.87 0.21 -0.62
CA PHE A 98 9.87 0.87 -1.92
C PHE A 98 10.85 2.05 -1.95
N GLY A 99 11.56 2.21 -3.06
CA GLY A 99 12.42 3.37 -3.30
C GLY A 99 13.61 3.48 -2.32
N GLY A 100 14.10 2.37 -1.79
CA GLY A 100 15.17 2.34 -0.78
C GLY A 100 14.66 2.38 0.67
N ALA A 101 13.35 2.47 0.89
CA ALA A 101 12.76 2.42 2.23
C ALA A 101 12.57 0.96 2.69
N SER A 102 12.88 0.69 3.95
CA SER A 102 12.64 -0.63 4.56
C SER A 102 11.14 -0.92 4.69
N PRO A 103 10.72 -2.19 4.57
CA PRO A 103 9.36 -2.63 4.82
C PRO A 103 8.87 -2.20 6.22
N LEU A 104 7.62 -1.79 6.29
CA LEU A 104 6.93 -1.47 7.54
C LEU A 104 6.00 -2.63 7.94
N THR A 105 5.72 -2.74 9.24
CA THR A 105 4.64 -3.63 9.69
C THR A 105 3.27 -3.13 9.19
N PRO A 106 2.24 -3.98 9.10
CA PRO A 106 0.90 -3.57 8.67
C PRO A 106 0.35 -2.37 9.47
N HIS A 107 0.55 -2.36 10.79
CA HIS A 107 0.13 -1.25 11.64
C HIS A 107 0.89 0.04 11.34
N GLN A 108 2.22 -0.04 11.19
CA GLN A 108 3.06 1.12 10.82
C GLN A 108 2.70 1.66 9.43
N SER A 109 2.39 0.77 8.48
CA SER A 109 1.95 1.15 7.14
C SER A 109 0.65 1.94 7.16
N LEU A 110 -0.33 1.52 7.98
CA LEU A 110 -1.58 2.27 8.17
C LEU A 110 -1.34 3.63 8.84
N GLN A 111 -0.46 3.69 9.85
CA GLN A 111 -0.08 4.96 10.48
C GLN A 111 0.57 5.92 9.49
N ARG A 112 1.51 5.41 8.68
CA ARG A 112 2.18 6.22 7.66
C ARG A 112 1.21 6.72 6.59
N LEU A 113 0.34 5.84 6.10
CA LEU A 113 -0.71 6.21 5.14
C LEU A 113 -1.64 7.30 5.69
N TYR A 114 -2.01 7.20 6.97
CA TYR A 114 -2.82 8.22 7.64
C TYR A 114 -2.08 9.57 7.70
N GLN A 115 -0.79 9.59 8.05
CA GLN A 115 0.03 10.80 8.05
C GLN A 115 0.11 11.44 6.65
N GLU A 116 0.37 10.63 5.61
CA GLU A 116 0.40 11.11 4.23
C GLU A 116 -0.96 11.67 3.77
N GLY A 117 -2.07 11.14 4.31
CA GLY A 117 -3.41 11.73 4.11
C GLY A 117 -3.57 13.09 4.78
N GLN A 118 -3.00 13.31 5.98
CA GLN A 118 -2.99 14.62 6.64
C GLN A 118 -2.13 15.64 5.86
N GLU A 119 -1.13 15.19 5.13
CA GLU A 119 -0.33 16.00 4.20
C GLU A 119 -1.09 16.34 2.89
N GLY A 120 -2.31 15.85 2.74
CA GLY A 120 -3.17 16.09 1.57
C GLY A 120 -2.83 15.24 0.34
N ARG A 121 -1.98 14.21 0.47
CA ARG A 121 -1.66 13.32 -0.66
C ARG A 121 -2.85 12.49 -1.09
N TYR A 122 -3.65 12.04 -0.12
CA TYR A 122 -4.81 11.18 -0.33
C TYR A 122 -6.07 11.78 0.29
N GLU A 123 -7.23 11.36 -0.19
CA GLU A 123 -8.50 11.75 0.40
C GLU A 123 -8.67 11.13 1.79
N SER A 124 -8.79 11.97 2.83
CA SER A 124 -8.87 11.52 4.24
C SER A 124 -10.06 10.59 4.50
N ARG A 125 -11.18 10.80 3.79
CA ARG A 125 -12.35 9.92 3.87
C ARG A 125 -12.03 8.51 3.37
N LEU A 126 -11.31 8.40 2.25
CA LEU A 126 -10.93 7.12 1.67
C LEU A 126 -9.96 6.36 2.57
N ILE A 127 -8.97 7.07 3.16
CA ILE A 127 -8.08 6.46 4.15
C ILE A 127 -8.85 5.94 5.36
N SER A 128 -9.80 6.72 5.87
CA SER A 128 -10.64 6.29 7.00
C SER A 128 -11.44 5.03 6.67
N LEU A 129 -11.97 4.93 5.45
CA LEU A 129 -12.66 3.73 4.98
C LEU A 129 -11.69 2.56 4.82
N PHE A 130 -10.50 2.79 4.27
CA PHE A 130 -9.47 1.77 4.11
C PHE A 130 -9.05 1.20 5.47
N VAL A 131 -8.75 2.06 6.46
CA VAL A 131 -8.44 1.64 7.84
C VAL A 131 -9.59 0.85 8.47
N LYS A 132 -10.84 1.25 8.23
CA LYS A 132 -12.02 0.53 8.73
C LYS A 132 -12.13 -0.88 8.13
N VAL A 133 -11.81 -1.05 6.86
CA VAL A 133 -11.84 -2.34 6.16
C VAL A 133 -10.66 -3.21 6.57
N MET A 134 -9.46 -2.64 6.68
CA MET A 134 -8.25 -3.38 7.01
C MET A 134 -8.13 -3.70 8.52
N GLY A 135 -8.79 -2.91 9.38
CA GLY A 135 -8.56 -2.92 10.82
C GLY A 135 -7.25 -2.22 11.20
N ILE A 136 -7.13 -1.76 12.43
CA ILE A 136 -5.87 -1.18 12.95
C ILE A 136 -4.77 -2.24 13.01
N TYR A 137 -5.16 -3.47 13.30
CA TYR A 137 -4.33 -4.67 13.21
C TYR A 137 -4.93 -5.58 12.14
N PRO A 138 -4.42 -5.55 10.90
CA PRO A 138 -4.93 -6.37 9.81
C PRO A 138 -4.87 -7.87 10.11
N VAL A 139 -5.78 -8.64 9.50
CA VAL A 139 -5.77 -10.11 9.60
C VAL A 139 -4.40 -10.64 9.19
N TYR A 140 -3.94 -11.67 9.90
CA TYR A 140 -2.61 -12.29 9.83
C TYR A 140 -1.46 -11.43 10.39
N SER A 141 -1.73 -10.25 10.97
CA SER A 141 -0.69 -9.51 11.70
C SER A 141 -0.27 -10.28 12.96
N TYR A 142 1.04 -10.33 13.21
CA TYR A 142 1.58 -10.76 14.50
C TYR A 142 1.44 -9.63 15.50
N VAL A 143 0.93 -9.94 16.69
CA VAL A 143 0.74 -8.99 17.78
C VAL A 143 1.23 -9.58 19.10
N SER A 144 1.70 -8.72 20.01
CA SER A 144 1.94 -9.07 21.41
C SER A 144 0.79 -8.53 22.24
N LEU A 145 0.19 -9.35 23.06
CA LEU A 145 -0.88 -8.97 23.96
C LEU A 145 -0.30 -8.26 25.19
N THR A 146 -1.12 -7.46 25.86
CA THR A 146 -0.71 -6.78 27.12
C THR A 146 -0.39 -7.77 28.24
N THR A 147 -0.88 -8.97 28.15
CA THR A 147 -0.63 -10.10 29.06
C THR A 147 0.67 -10.86 28.74
N GLY A 148 1.33 -10.52 27.62
CA GLY A 148 2.66 -11.03 27.24
C GLY A 148 2.67 -12.13 26.18
N GLU A 149 1.52 -12.72 25.85
CA GLU A 149 1.41 -13.75 24.82
C GLU A 149 1.64 -13.16 23.42
N ARG A 150 2.01 -14.03 22.47
CA ARG A 150 2.07 -13.69 21.06
C ARG A 150 0.88 -14.34 20.34
N ALA A 151 0.28 -13.55 19.45
CA ALA A 151 -0.92 -13.96 18.75
C ALA A 151 -0.89 -13.51 17.27
N ILE A 152 -1.78 -14.11 16.49
CA ILE A 152 -2.08 -13.72 15.12
C ILE A 152 -3.51 -13.18 15.09
N VAL A 153 -3.70 -12.04 14.45
CA VAL A 153 -5.05 -11.48 14.23
C VAL A 153 -5.82 -12.40 13.28
N SER A 154 -6.94 -12.91 13.73
CA SER A 154 -7.79 -13.84 12.98
C SER A 154 -8.99 -13.15 12.34
N VAL A 155 -9.60 -12.18 13.06
CA VAL A 155 -10.78 -11.46 12.58
C VAL A 155 -10.72 -10.00 13.02
N ILE A 156 -11.12 -9.09 12.13
CA ILE A 156 -11.26 -7.67 12.45
C ILE A 156 -12.57 -7.46 13.20
N ASN A 157 -12.51 -6.77 14.34
CA ASN A 157 -13.69 -6.32 15.05
C ASN A 157 -14.08 -4.93 14.52
N SER A 158 -15.07 -4.88 13.62
CA SER A 158 -15.52 -3.62 13.00
C SER A 158 -16.16 -2.62 13.98
N GLY A 159 -16.62 -3.09 15.14
CA GLY A 159 -17.16 -2.25 16.20
C GLY A 159 -16.08 -1.68 17.14
N LYS A 160 -14.94 -2.38 17.24
CA LYS A 160 -13.81 -2.04 18.11
C LYS A 160 -12.50 -2.36 17.40
N LEU A 161 -12.10 -1.51 16.47
CA LEU A 161 -10.93 -1.75 15.59
C LEU A 161 -9.61 -2.02 16.34
N HIS A 162 -9.48 -1.58 17.59
CA HIS A 162 -8.32 -1.80 18.46
C HIS A 162 -8.40 -3.10 19.28
N GLN A 163 -9.50 -3.86 19.18
CA GLN A 163 -9.72 -5.13 19.86
C GLN A 163 -10.12 -6.21 18.84
N PRO A 164 -9.19 -6.67 17.99
CA PRO A 164 -9.45 -7.74 17.03
C PRO A 164 -9.60 -9.09 17.77
N ILE A 165 -10.24 -10.04 17.12
CA ILE A 165 -10.20 -11.43 17.55
C ILE A 165 -8.84 -12.00 17.17
N VAL A 166 -8.15 -12.62 18.12
CA VAL A 166 -6.80 -13.13 17.92
C VAL A 166 -6.71 -14.62 18.22
N THR A 167 -5.78 -15.29 17.56
CA THR A 167 -5.39 -16.67 17.88
C THR A 167 -4.04 -16.62 18.57
N ILE A 168 -3.99 -16.98 19.86
CA ILE A 168 -2.74 -17.03 20.62
C ILE A 168 -1.92 -18.23 20.14
N THR A 169 -0.65 -17.98 19.85
CA THR A 169 0.28 -18.97 19.32
C THR A 169 1.39 -19.32 20.29
N HIS A 170 1.79 -18.39 21.17
CA HIS A 170 2.86 -18.58 22.14
C HIS A 170 2.48 -17.96 23.48
N ASP A 171 2.94 -18.58 24.54
CA ASP A 171 2.82 -18.06 25.89
C ASP A 171 3.74 -16.85 26.17
N PRO A 172 3.66 -16.19 27.34
CA PRO A 172 4.53 -15.06 27.68
C PRO A 172 6.02 -15.40 27.76
N SER A 173 6.39 -16.69 27.94
CA SER A 173 7.78 -17.14 27.93
C SER A 173 8.32 -17.38 26.51
N GLY A 174 7.43 -17.37 25.51
CA GLY A 174 7.74 -17.58 24.11
C GLY A 174 7.64 -19.02 23.65
N GLU A 175 7.10 -19.91 24.49
CA GLU A 175 6.84 -21.31 24.14
C GLU A 175 5.55 -21.43 23.32
N PRO A 176 5.55 -22.22 22.23
CA PRO A 176 4.37 -22.38 21.39
C PRO A 176 3.27 -23.18 22.09
N TYR A 177 2.02 -22.74 21.96
CA TYR A 177 0.88 -23.57 22.36
C TYR A 177 0.69 -24.73 21.37
N ILE A 178 0.48 -25.95 21.90
CA ILE A 178 0.18 -27.16 21.10
C ILE A 178 -1.16 -26.99 20.38
N VAL A 179 -2.13 -26.35 21.04
CA VAL A 179 -3.43 -25.99 20.46
C VAL A 179 -3.61 -24.49 20.61
N PRO A 180 -3.71 -23.74 19.50
CA PRO A 180 -3.94 -22.30 19.53
C PRO A 180 -5.26 -21.95 20.25
N LEU A 181 -5.24 -20.87 21.03
CA LEU A 181 -6.41 -20.35 21.75
C LEU A 181 -6.96 -19.11 21.01
N VAL A 182 -8.27 -19.10 20.76
CA VAL A 182 -8.95 -17.95 20.16
C VAL A 182 -9.53 -17.08 21.27
N ILE A 183 -9.25 -15.77 21.23
CA ILE A 183 -9.76 -14.77 22.18
C ILE A 183 -10.34 -13.59 21.38
N ASP A 184 -11.50 -13.12 21.83
CA ASP A 184 -12.25 -11.95 21.35
C ASP A 184 -12.24 -10.80 22.36
#